data_1728087eaa372ffb3a62784b58716ff6
#
_entry.id   1728087eaa372ffb3a62784b58716ff6
#
_cell.length_a   1.000
_cell.length_b   1.000
_cell.length_c   1.000
_cell.angle_alpha   90.00
_cell.angle_beta   90.00
_cell.angle_gamma   90.00
#
_symmetry.space_group_name_H-M   'P 1'
#
loop_
_entity.id
_entity.type
_entity.pdbx_description
1 polymer ?
#
loop_
_entity_poly.entity_id
_entity_poly.type
_entity_poly.pdbx_seq_one_letter_code
_entity_poly.pdbx_strand_id
1 'polypeptide(L)'
;MKLPLWRLLIAVTPLLTSLASAEMSTEVARAGVAPFYKALNAEFATDSADLIRQATAPDWVSCRGNDVCNSREEVIAGVAARLKSVPDLTWQIKDVLVSGNQVTVRGEATGTPAAEFFGTAPTGKSFKVMSIDVHTLEGGKMVRSYHIEDWIGAVRQVTAK
;
A
#
# COMPACT_ATOMS: atom_id res chain seq x y z
N MET A 1 -14.29 70.05 -38.80
CA MET A 1 -13.85 69.71 -37.44
C MET A 1 -14.13 68.22 -37.24
N LYS A 2 -13.11 67.33 -37.33
CA LYS A 2 -13.23 65.84 -37.22
C LYS A 2 -12.79 65.40 -35.86
N LEU A 3 -13.67 64.79 -35.11
CA LEU A 3 -13.37 64.19 -33.80
C LEU A 3 -12.73 62.81 -34.00
N PRO A 4 -11.69 62.42 -33.23
CA PRO A 4 -11.11 61.11 -33.33
C PRO A 4 -11.91 60.10 -32.49
N LEU A 5 -12.24 58.95 -33.08
CA LEU A 5 -12.78 57.77 -32.37
C LEU A 5 -11.66 57.12 -31.57
N TRP A 6 -11.70 57.21 -30.28
CA TRP A 6 -10.86 56.42 -29.36
C TRP A 6 -11.45 55.00 -29.20
N ARG A 7 -10.78 54.02 -29.77
CA ARG A 7 -11.12 52.60 -29.57
C ARG A 7 -10.66 52.21 -28.18
N LEU A 8 -11.59 51.92 -27.30
CA LEU A 8 -11.32 51.27 -25.99
C LEU A 8 -10.99 49.80 -26.25
N LEU A 9 -9.73 49.42 -26.11
CA LEU A 9 -9.29 48.00 -26.07
C LEU A 9 -9.57 47.48 -24.67
N ILE A 10 -10.61 46.67 -24.52
CA ILE A 10 -10.86 45.89 -23.30
C ILE A 10 -9.94 44.66 -23.37
N ALA A 11 -8.87 44.67 -22.57
CA ALA A 11 -8.03 43.52 -22.38
C ALA A 11 -8.77 42.50 -21.48
N VAL A 12 -9.26 41.43 -22.09
CA VAL A 12 -9.80 40.26 -21.36
C VAL A 12 -8.61 39.43 -20.92
N THR A 13 -8.22 39.57 -19.66
CA THR A 13 -7.26 38.65 -19.01
C THR A 13 -7.98 37.35 -18.72
N PRO A 14 -7.52 36.18 -19.27
CA PRO A 14 -8.07 34.91 -18.88
C PRO A 14 -7.67 34.62 -17.43
N LEU A 15 -8.65 34.48 -16.55
CA LEU A 15 -8.46 33.96 -15.20
C LEU A 15 -8.14 32.46 -15.32
N LEU A 16 -6.85 32.10 -15.28
CA LEU A 16 -6.40 30.72 -15.14
C LEU A 16 -6.75 30.27 -13.72
N THR A 17 -7.96 29.72 -13.54
CA THR A 17 -8.30 28.96 -12.35
C THR A 17 -7.49 27.68 -12.36
N SER A 18 -6.39 27.66 -11.61
CA SER A 18 -5.70 26.44 -11.24
C SER A 18 -6.68 25.58 -10.44
N LEU A 19 -7.18 24.50 -11.03
CA LEU A 19 -7.84 23.42 -10.29
C LEU A 19 -6.77 22.75 -9.43
N ALA A 20 -6.53 23.27 -8.23
CA ALA A 20 -5.78 22.56 -7.23
C ALA A 20 -6.53 21.24 -6.99
N SER A 21 -5.96 20.12 -7.42
CA SER A 21 -6.45 18.79 -7.04
C SER A 21 -6.49 18.76 -5.52
N ALA A 22 -7.67 18.49 -4.94
CA ALA A 22 -7.80 18.42 -3.49
C ALA A 22 -6.82 17.32 -3.00
N GLU A 23 -5.94 17.71 -2.09
CA GLU A 23 -4.98 16.77 -1.49
C GLU A 23 -5.74 15.66 -0.77
N MET A 24 -5.35 14.41 -0.98
CA MET A 24 -6.00 13.26 -0.35
C MET A 24 -5.81 13.33 1.16
N SER A 25 -6.90 13.28 1.93
CA SER A 25 -6.80 13.27 3.39
C SER A 25 -6.26 11.93 3.90
N THR A 26 -5.62 11.94 5.07
CA THR A 26 -5.12 10.72 5.74
C THR A 26 -6.24 9.71 5.99
N GLU A 27 -7.46 10.16 6.26
CA GLU A 27 -8.62 9.29 6.46
C GLU A 27 -8.99 8.56 5.16
N VAL A 28 -9.08 9.27 4.04
CA VAL A 28 -9.36 8.71 2.72
C VAL A 28 -8.25 7.73 2.32
N ALA A 29 -6.98 8.10 2.54
CA ALA A 29 -5.84 7.24 2.27
C ALA A 29 -5.89 5.94 3.08
N ARG A 30 -6.14 6.05 4.39
CA ARG A 30 -6.28 4.90 5.29
C ARG A 30 -7.42 3.98 4.86
N ALA A 31 -8.58 4.53 4.51
CA ALA A 31 -9.72 3.76 4.00
C ALA A 31 -9.39 3.02 2.70
N GLY A 32 -8.64 3.66 1.79
CA GLY A 32 -8.21 3.06 0.52
C GLY A 32 -7.28 1.86 0.70
N VAL A 33 -6.34 1.92 1.65
CA VAL A 33 -5.37 0.83 1.88
C VAL A 33 -5.86 -0.23 2.87
N ALA A 34 -6.85 0.07 3.72
CA ALA A 34 -7.30 -0.80 4.80
C ALA A 34 -7.70 -2.22 4.35
N PRO A 35 -8.42 -2.43 3.22
CA PRO A 35 -8.75 -3.78 2.79
C PRO A 35 -7.50 -4.62 2.47
N PHE A 36 -6.45 -4.02 1.92
CA PHE A 36 -5.18 -4.71 1.67
C PHE A 36 -4.54 -5.20 2.98
N TYR A 37 -4.38 -4.32 3.98
CA TYR A 37 -3.80 -4.72 5.27
C TYR A 37 -4.69 -5.73 6.03
N LYS A 38 -6.01 -5.64 5.87
CA LYS A 38 -6.94 -6.64 6.39
C LYS A 38 -6.69 -8.02 5.76
N ALA A 39 -6.44 -8.06 4.43
CA ALA A 39 -6.14 -9.29 3.69
C ALA A 39 -4.88 -10.01 4.15
N LEU A 40 -3.93 -9.30 4.79
CA LEU A 40 -2.68 -9.86 5.30
C LEU A 40 -2.84 -10.56 6.67
N ASN A 41 -4.03 -10.57 7.27
CA ASN A 41 -4.30 -11.20 8.55
C ASN A 41 -4.92 -12.58 8.39
N ALA A 42 -4.47 -13.53 9.20
CA ALA A 42 -4.93 -14.92 9.16
C ALA A 42 -6.45 -15.04 9.43
N GLU A 43 -7.02 -14.15 10.21
CA GLU A 43 -8.46 -14.05 10.48
C GLU A 43 -9.28 -13.91 9.19
N PHE A 44 -8.73 -13.29 8.15
CA PHE A 44 -9.38 -13.03 6.86
C PHE A 44 -8.83 -13.90 5.72
N ALA A 45 -8.19 -15.03 6.02
CA ALA A 45 -7.55 -15.87 5.02
C ALA A 45 -8.49 -16.31 3.89
N THR A 46 -9.77 -16.59 4.17
CA THR A 46 -10.79 -16.95 3.18
C THR A 46 -11.17 -15.81 2.25
N ASP A 47 -11.13 -14.56 2.74
CA ASP A 47 -11.55 -13.35 2.02
C ASP A 47 -10.36 -12.56 1.46
N SER A 48 -9.14 -13.03 1.75
CA SER A 48 -7.89 -12.33 1.44
C SER A 48 -7.78 -11.91 -0.02
N ALA A 49 -8.10 -12.81 -0.96
CA ALA A 49 -8.04 -12.52 -2.39
C ALA A 49 -9.01 -11.38 -2.79
N ASP A 50 -10.23 -11.40 -2.29
CA ASP A 50 -11.26 -10.40 -2.62
C ASP A 50 -10.93 -9.05 -1.97
N LEU A 51 -10.40 -9.05 -0.75
CA LEU A 51 -9.93 -7.85 -0.07
C LEU A 51 -8.77 -7.19 -0.83
N ILE A 52 -7.81 -7.98 -1.37
CA ILE A 52 -6.73 -7.46 -2.21
C ILE A 52 -7.32 -6.85 -3.49
N ARG A 53 -8.23 -7.54 -4.18
CA ARG A 53 -8.90 -7.02 -5.39
C ARG A 53 -9.74 -5.77 -5.08
N GLN A 54 -10.33 -5.69 -3.91
CA GLN A 54 -11.04 -4.50 -3.45
C GLN A 54 -10.11 -3.30 -3.30
N ALA A 55 -8.89 -3.47 -2.79
CA ALA A 55 -7.94 -2.39 -2.54
C ALA A 55 -7.15 -1.96 -3.78
N THR A 56 -7.04 -2.83 -4.81
CA THR A 56 -6.08 -2.66 -5.91
C THR A 56 -6.76 -2.55 -7.26
N ALA A 57 -6.12 -1.84 -8.20
CA ALA A 57 -6.48 -1.86 -9.61
C ALA A 57 -6.18 -3.23 -10.26
N PRO A 58 -6.85 -3.61 -11.38
CA PRO A 58 -6.58 -4.88 -12.05
C PRO A 58 -5.12 -5.08 -12.49
N ASP A 59 -4.46 -4.00 -12.87
CA ASP A 59 -3.07 -3.92 -13.34
C ASP A 59 -2.08 -3.49 -12.26
N TRP A 60 -2.51 -3.49 -10.98
CA TRP A 60 -1.64 -3.17 -9.87
C TRP A 60 -0.41 -4.08 -9.82
N VAL A 61 0.73 -3.46 -9.53
CA VAL A 61 1.99 -4.15 -9.30
C VAL A 61 2.55 -3.83 -7.91
N SER A 62 3.13 -4.83 -7.26
CA SER A 62 3.77 -4.72 -5.96
C SER A 62 5.25 -5.09 -6.07
N CYS A 63 6.12 -4.17 -5.67
CA CYS A 63 7.56 -4.28 -5.86
C CYS A 63 8.28 -4.38 -4.50
N ARG A 64 9.08 -5.43 -4.31
CA ARG A 64 9.98 -5.62 -3.15
C ARG A 64 11.42 -5.17 -3.41
N GLY A 65 11.62 -4.44 -4.49
CA GLY A 65 12.91 -3.89 -4.94
C GLY A 65 12.69 -3.03 -6.16
N ASN A 66 13.74 -2.43 -6.70
CA ASN A 66 13.61 -1.53 -7.84
C ASN A 66 13.07 -2.23 -9.10
N ASP A 67 13.50 -3.48 -9.33
CA ASP A 67 13.22 -4.24 -10.54
C ASP A 67 12.51 -5.59 -10.27
N VAL A 68 12.09 -5.84 -9.02
CA VAL A 68 11.44 -7.09 -8.62
C VAL A 68 10.00 -6.81 -8.22
N CYS A 69 9.11 -6.91 -9.20
CA CYS A 69 7.69 -6.63 -9.02
C CYS A 69 6.85 -7.87 -9.35
N ASN A 70 5.74 -8.02 -8.64
CA ASN A 70 4.73 -9.05 -8.84
C ASN A 70 3.42 -8.40 -9.29
N SER A 71 2.69 -9.09 -10.14
CA SER A 71 1.31 -8.78 -10.50
C SER A 71 0.38 -9.00 -9.30
N ARG A 72 -0.84 -8.45 -9.40
CA ARG A 72 -1.89 -8.64 -8.38
C ARG A 72 -2.13 -10.11 -8.04
N GLU A 73 -2.25 -10.96 -9.04
CA GLU A 73 -2.57 -12.38 -8.83
C GLU A 73 -1.38 -13.15 -8.23
N GLU A 74 -0.15 -12.79 -8.55
CA GLU A 74 1.04 -13.35 -7.90
C GLU A 74 1.12 -12.94 -6.42
N VAL A 75 0.75 -11.69 -6.08
CA VAL A 75 0.66 -11.25 -4.68
C VAL A 75 -0.43 -12.00 -3.94
N ILE A 76 -1.62 -12.18 -4.53
CA ILE A 76 -2.71 -12.96 -3.93
C ILE A 76 -2.25 -14.38 -3.61
N ALA A 77 -1.57 -15.04 -4.56
CA ALA A 77 -1.04 -16.38 -4.34
C ALA A 77 0.04 -16.41 -3.23
N GLY A 78 0.92 -15.40 -3.20
CA GLY A 78 1.96 -15.26 -2.18
C GLY A 78 1.39 -15.02 -0.79
N VAL A 79 0.35 -14.18 -0.66
CA VAL A 79 -0.34 -13.94 0.61
C VAL A 79 -1.04 -15.21 1.10
N ALA A 80 -1.76 -15.92 0.23
CA ALA A 80 -2.40 -17.18 0.59
C ALA A 80 -1.39 -18.23 1.11
N ALA A 81 -0.23 -18.36 0.45
CA ALA A 81 0.86 -19.23 0.91
C ALA A 81 1.41 -18.79 2.27
N ARG A 82 1.58 -17.48 2.49
CA ARG A 82 2.05 -16.92 3.75
C ARG A 82 1.07 -17.19 4.89
N LEU A 83 -0.21 -16.95 4.69
CA LEU A 83 -1.27 -17.21 5.68
C LEU A 83 -1.36 -18.69 6.05
N LYS A 84 -1.08 -19.59 5.10
CA LYS A 84 -1.00 -21.03 5.37
C LYS A 84 0.24 -21.39 6.21
N SER A 85 1.39 -20.75 5.97
CA SER A 85 2.63 -21.05 6.70
C SER A 85 2.72 -20.35 8.05
N VAL A 86 1.97 -19.26 8.26
CA VAL A 86 1.91 -18.49 9.52
C VAL A 86 0.44 -18.30 9.89
N PRO A 87 -0.22 -19.30 10.51
CA PRO A 87 -1.66 -19.33 10.69
C PRO A 87 -2.21 -18.34 11.74
N ASP A 88 -1.35 -17.69 12.48
CA ASP A 88 -1.66 -16.60 13.43
C ASP A 88 -1.12 -15.24 12.96
N LEU A 89 -0.78 -15.10 11.68
CA LEU A 89 -0.25 -13.84 11.15
C LEU A 89 -1.23 -12.69 11.39
N THR A 90 -0.74 -11.62 11.99
CA THR A 90 -1.45 -10.36 12.12
C THR A 90 -0.62 -9.23 11.52
N TRP A 91 -1.30 -8.27 10.92
CA TRP A 91 -0.69 -7.09 10.32
C TRP A 91 -1.46 -5.85 10.74
N GLN A 92 -0.77 -4.90 11.38
CA GLN A 92 -1.37 -3.68 11.89
C GLN A 92 -0.78 -2.44 11.22
N ILE A 93 -1.63 -1.53 10.77
CA ILE A 93 -1.23 -0.18 10.35
C ILE A 93 -0.89 0.63 11.60
N LYS A 94 0.35 1.07 11.73
CA LYS A 94 0.82 1.95 12.84
C LYS A 94 0.70 3.42 12.45
N ASP A 95 1.23 3.81 11.28
CA ASP A 95 1.18 5.18 10.78
C ASP A 95 0.80 5.22 9.32
N VAL A 96 0.16 6.31 8.91
CA VAL A 96 -0.15 6.64 7.51
C VAL A 96 0.26 8.07 7.24
N LEU A 97 1.13 8.26 6.24
CA LEU A 97 1.55 9.57 5.74
C LEU A 97 1.08 9.71 4.29
N VAL A 98 0.63 10.91 3.92
CA VAL A 98 0.10 11.21 2.59
C VAL A 98 0.89 12.34 1.97
N SER A 99 1.23 12.18 0.69
CA SER A 99 1.83 13.24 -0.14
C SER A 99 1.27 13.12 -1.57
N GLY A 100 0.39 14.03 -1.94
CA GLY A 100 -0.35 13.94 -3.20
C GLY A 100 -1.18 12.66 -3.28
N ASN A 101 -0.87 11.79 -4.26
CA ASN A 101 -1.49 10.48 -4.41
C ASN A 101 -0.65 9.32 -3.81
N GLN A 102 0.46 9.64 -3.14
CA GLN A 102 1.28 8.64 -2.46
C GLN A 102 0.89 8.50 -1.00
N VAL A 103 0.79 7.26 -0.56
CA VAL A 103 0.45 6.87 0.80
C VAL A 103 1.56 5.98 1.34
N THR A 104 2.30 6.49 2.32
CA THR A 104 3.30 5.70 3.04
C THR A 104 2.66 5.12 4.29
N VAL A 105 2.77 3.80 4.45
CA VAL A 105 2.26 3.08 5.61
C VAL A 105 3.43 2.45 6.36
N ARG A 106 3.54 2.74 7.65
CA ARG A 106 4.36 1.94 8.56
C ARG A 106 3.47 0.90 9.20
N GLY A 107 3.83 -0.37 9.00
CA GLY A 107 3.12 -1.52 9.53
C GLY A 107 3.92 -2.28 10.57
N GLU A 108 3.24 -3.15 11.30
CA GLU A 108 3.83 -4.17 12.19
C GLU A 108 3.18 -5.51 11.88
N ALA A 109 4.01 -6.51 11.59
CA ALA A 109 3.56 -7.89 11.41
C ALA A 109 4.05 -8.76 12.58
N THR A 110 3.16 -9.63 13.09
CA THR A 110 3.49 -10.64 14.09
C THR A 110 2.96 -12.00 13.66
N GLY A 111 3.65 -13.08 14.03
CA GLY A 111 3.18 -14.43 13.72
C GLY A 111 4.15 -15.50 14.18
N THR A 112 3.67 -16.75 14.22
CA THR A 112 4.42 -17.94 14.60
C THR A 112 4.42 -18.92 13.42
N PRO A 113 5.56 -19.10 12.72
CA PRO A 113 5.63 -20.05 11.61
C PRO A 113 5.30 -21.47 12.05
N ALA A 114 4.33 -22.09 11.36
CA ALA A 114 3.93 -23.49 11.53
C ALA A 114 4.45 -24.39 10.41
N ALA A 115 5.05 -23.81 9.35
CA ALA A 115 5.74 -24.50 8.26
C ALA A 115 7.11 -23.84 8.02
N GLU A 116 7.86 -24.34 7.04
CA GLU A 116 9.15 -23.74 6.67
C GLU A 116 9.00 -22.24 6.38
N PHE A 117 9.86 -21.44 6.98
CA PHE A 117 9.84 -19.99 6.93
C PHE A 117 11.23 -19.47 6.55
N PHE A 118 11.39 -19.01 5.30
CA PHE A 118 12.68 -18.57 4.73
C PHE A 118 13.83 -19.57 4.98
N GLY A 119 13.59 -20.85 4.68
CA GLY A 119 14.59 -21.91 4.86
C GLY A 119 14.77 -22.39 6.31
N THR A 120 13.95 -21.92 7.25
CA THR A 120 14.00 -22.30 8.67
C THR A 120 12.82 -23.20 9.01
N ALA A 121 13.09 -24.34 9.62
CA ALA A 121 12.05 -25.23 10.17
C ALA A 121 11.28 -24.54 11.31
N PRO A 122 9.99 -24.87 11.53
CA PRO A 122 9.21 -24.32 12.63
C PRO A 122 9.88 -24.56 13.99
N THR A 123 9.98 -23.50 14.78
CA THR A 123 10.60 -23.55 16.13
C THR A 123 9.58 -23.32 17.26
N GLY A 124 8.33 -22.97 16.90
CA GLY A 124 7.29 -22.54 17.84
C GLY A 124 7.50 -21.13 18.39
N LYS A 125 8.52 -20.38 17.92
CA LYS A 125 8.78 -19.01 18.31
C LYS A 125 8.11 -18.03 17.35
N SER A 126 7.62 -16.93 17.91
CA SER A 126 6.97 -15.85 17.16
C SER A 126 7.99 -14.79 16.75
N PHE A 127 7.64 -14.05 15.70
CA PHE A 127 8.34 -12.85 15.29
C PHE A 127 7.45 -11.61 15.46
N LYS A 128 8.09 -10.44 15.55
CA LYS A 128 7.49 -9.13 15.42
C LYS A 128 8.41 -8.26 14.57
N VAL A 129 7.92 -7.78 13.44
CA VAL A 129 8.72 -6.99 12.49
C VAL A 129 7.97 -5.78 12.00
N MET A 130 8.72 -4.77 11.57
CA MET A 130 8.21 -3.58 10.92
C MET A 130 8.15 -3.78 9.41
N SER A 131 7.13 -3.18 8.78
CA SER A 131 7.09 -2.92 7.35
C SER A 131 7.05 -1.43 7.03
N ILE A 132 7.56 -1.06 5.85
CA ILE A 132 7.37 0.24 5.24
C ILE A 132 6.87 -0.01 3.82
N ASP A 133 5.70 0.52 3.54
CA ASP A 133 5.05 0.41 2.24
C ASP A 133 4.80 1.82 1.68
N VAL A 134 5.06 2.01 0.38
CA VAL A 134 4.69 3.22 -0.36
C VAL A 134 3.73 2.82 -1.46
N HIS A 135 2.48 3.27 -1.34
CA HIS A 135 1.42 3.00 -2.31
C HIS A 135 1.14 4.24 -3.14
N THR A 136 0.91 4.08 -4.44
CA THR A 136 0.31 5.10 -5.30
C THR A 136 -1.17 4.77 -5.47
N LEU A 137 -2.05 5.72 -5.13
CA LEU A 137 -3.50 5.57 -5.24
C LEU A 137 -4.05 6.42 -6.40
N GLU A 138 -4.91 5.81 -7.21
CA GLU A 138 -5.69 6.48 -8.26
C GLU A 138 -7.14 6.01 -8.18
N GLY A 139 -8.09 6.94 -8.17
CA GLY A 139 -9.51 6.61 -8.03
C GLY A 139 -9.85 5.78 -6.79
N GLY A 140 -9.09 5.94 -5.68
CA GLY A 140 -9.27 5.18 -4.44
C GLY A 140 -8.72 3.76 -4.47
N LYS A 141 -7.99 3.37 -5.52
CA LYS A 141 -7.34 2.05 -5.67
C LYS A 141 -5.83 2.19 -5.71
N MET A 142 -5.11 1.25 -5.14
CA MET A 142 -3.67 1.14 -5.32
C MET A 142 -3.38 0.71 -6.76
N VAL A 143 -2.52 1.46 -7.46
CA VAL A 143 -2.03 1.14 -8.82
C VAL A 143 -0.59 0.65 -8.79
N ARG A 144 0.17 1.03 -7.75
CA ARG A 144 1.55 0.59 -7.52
C ARG A 144 1.86 0.57 -6.03
N SER A 145 2.69 -0.39 -5.63
CA SER A 145 3.23 -0.45 -4.28
C SER A 145 4.72 -0.78 -4.32
N TYR A 146 5.49 -0.16 -3.42
CA TYR A 146 6.82 -0.58 -3.04
C TYR A 146 6.79 -0.96 -1.57
N HIS A 147 7.42 -2.07 -1.21
CA HIS A 147 7.36 -2.54 0.17
C HIS A 147 8.67 -3.18 0.61
N ILE A 148 8.94 -3.03 1.90
CA ILE A 148 10.03 -3.69 2.59
C ILE A 148 9.56 -4.12 3.98
N GLU A 149 9.90 -5.36 4.35
CA GLU A 149 9.71 -5.93 5.67
C GLU A 149 11.02 -6.48 6.21
N ASP A 150 11.22 -6.41 7.51
CA ASP A 150 12.40 -6.98 8.18
C ASP A 150 12.30 -8.50 8.34
N TRP A 151 12.19 -9.25 7.21
CA TRP A 151 12.15 -10.72 7.27
C TRP A 151 13.44 -11.35 7.80
N ILE A 152 14.59 -10.68 7.67
CA ILE A 152 15.83 -11.13 8.27
C ILE A 152 15.74 -11.05 9.80
N GLY A 153 15.18 -9.98 10.32
CA GLY A 153 14.85 -9.82 11.74
C GLY A 153 13.87 -10.87 12.22
N ALA A 154 12.84 -11.21 11.43
CA ALA A 154 11.91 -12.28 11.75
C ALA A 154 12.64 -13.64 11.89
N VAL A 155 13.47 -14.02 10.90
CA VAL A 155 14.25 -15.26 10.94
C VAL A 155 15.15 -15.31 12.18
N ARG A 156 15.84 -14.22 12.51
CA ARG A 156 16.68 -14.14 13.72
C ARG A 156 15.87 -14.36 15.00
N GLN A 157 14.65 -13.78 15.09
CA GLN A 157 13.79 -13.94 16.26
C GLN A 157 13.33 -15.39 16.44
N VAL A 158 12.87 -16.05 15.35
CA VAL A 158 12.38 -17.43 15.44
C VAL A 158 13.51 -18.45 15.62
N THR A 159 14.76 -18.11 15.29
CA THR A 159 15.93 -18.99 15.46
C THR A 159 16.78 -18.67 16.70
N ALA A 160 16.50 -17.58 17.43
CA ALA A 160 17.23 -17.23 18.65
C ALA A 160 17.25 -18.41 19.65
N LYS A 161 18.36 -18.63 20.33
CA LYS A 161 18.50 -19.67 21.39
C LYS A 161 17.80 -19.27 22.67
#